data_4be426685c61303ed92b6847bd2a3724
#
_entry.id   4be426685c61303ed92b6847bd2a3724
#
_cell.length_a   1.000
_cell.length_b   1.000
_cell.length_c   1.000
_cell.angle_alpha   90.00
_cell.angle_beta   90.00
_cell.angle_gamma   90.00
#
_symmetry.space_group_name_H-M   'P 1'
#
loop_
_entity.id
_entity.type
_entity.pdbx_description
1 polymer ?
#
loop_
_entity_poly.entity_id
_entity_poly.type
_entity_poly.pdbx_seq_one_letter_code
_entity_poly.pdbx_strand_id
1 'polypeptide(L)'
;MIFVAWEALTPYVGIYISALLIGEIASSRDPKKLTALAFAALIAAALTSLGTALLKMWKDNANTCDYTKICKLYTEKFLDMDFMSVDDPKTHELYSEIMQLINGNGWGLPSVVWQTERLASSLATLFGGVALTVSLFAQKVPNGNALSVLNNPVCIVALVGVMLAVTLTAPALMTKANSYYAQNSDAHNLTNRLFGYYGFCGDEKNIACDMRIYRQDKISSSHIGDKTMVFGTKGFFAKLSKGKVGALIASSSAVSAVFIGIAYLYVCLKALGGAFGVGSVAQYVAALTTMSGGISKLFRSIGDMKNNAPALKKSMTFFEIPNDMESGTEPVEKNKDNEYVIEFRNVSFKYPASGEYALKDVNIKFRAGEKLAVVGRNGSGKTTFIKLLCRLYDPTEGTILLNGKDIRDYDYSEYLGIFSVVFQDFKLFAFKLGDNVAGKSDFNASLADECLEKAGFADRLKTLEKGEETYLYKEFERDGV
;
A
#
# COMPACT_ATOMS: atom_id res chain seq x y z
N MET A 1 1.95 9.37 15.68
CA MET A 1 1.58 10.77 15.99
C MET A 1 2.59 11.47 16.90
N ILE A 2 2.99 10.91 18.06
CA ILE A 2 3.97 11.54 18.97
C ILE A 2 5.30 11.86 18.26
N PHE A 3 5.86 10.91 17.52
CA PHE A 3 7.08 11.14 16.71
C PHE A 3 6.90 12.30 15.72
N VAL A 4 5.77 12.34 15.03
CA VAL A 4 5.48 13.35 14.01
C VAL A 4 5.42 14.77 14.61
N ALA A 5 4.77 14.91 15.77
CA ALA A 5 4.74 16.18 16.50
C ALA A 5 6.13 16.57 17.02
N TRP A 6 6.89 15.61 17.54
CA TRP A 6 8.26 15.83 18.00
C TRP A 6 9.17 16.31 16.86
N GLU A 7 9.17 15.60 15.73
CA GLU A 7 9.97 15.96 14.55
C GLU A 7 9.62 17.34 14.00
N ALA A 8 8.34 17.71 14.03
CA ALA A 8 7.87 18.99 13.56
C ALA A 8 8.27 20.17 14.49
N LEU A 9 8.38 19.93 15.79
CA LEU A 9 8.67 20.98 16.79
C LEU A 9 10.17 21.10 17.10
N THR A 10 10.94 20.03 16.96
CA THR A 10 12.39 20.01 17.26
C THR A 10 13.19 21.13 16.57
N PRO A 11 12.99 21.47 15.28
CA PRO A 11 13.74 22.54 14.63
C PRO A 11 13.60 23.90 15.33
N TYR A 12 12.47 24.18 15.95
CA TYR A 12 12.21 25.45 16.59
C TYR A 12 13.06 25.65 17.86
N VAL A 13 13.39 24.56 18.56
CA VAL A 13 14.31 24.61 19.71
C VAL A 13 15.71 25.07 19.25
N GLY A 14 16.19 24.47 18.15
CA GLY A 14 17.48 24.85 17.56
C GLY A 14 17.49 26.30 17.05
N ILE A 15 16.43 26.74 16.38
CA ILE A 15 16.26 28.11 15.88
C ILE A 15 16.33 29.10 17.04
N TYR A 16 15.62 28.85 18.15
CA TYR A 16 15.58 29.75 19.30
C TYR A 16 16.95 29.88 19.98
N ILE A 17 17.62 28.74 20.28
CA ILE A 17 18.93 28.76 20.94
C ILE A 17 19.98 29.39 20.03
N SER A 18 19.97 29.12 18.72
CA SER A 18 20.88 29.75 17.75
C SER A 18 20.70 31.26 17.70
N ALA A 19 19.45 31.74 17.78
CA ALA A 19 19.17 33.18 17.81
C ALA A 19 19.74 33.87 19.04
N LEU A 20 19.64 33.25 20.23
CA LEU A 20 20.21 33.73 21.48
C LEU A 20 21.75 33.83 21.37
N LEU A 21 22.37 32.78 20.80
CA LEU A 21 23.83 32.71 20.64
C LEU A 21 24.34 33.76 19.66
N ILE A 22 23.70 33.93 18.52
CA ILE A 22 24.03 34.98 17.52
C ILE A 22 23.81 36.37 18.14
N GLY A 23 22.74 36.54 18.90
CA GLY A 23 22.46 37.81 19.59
C GLY A 23 23.56 38.20 20.57
N GLU A 24 24.07 37.29 21.35
CA GLU A 24 25.15 37.53 22.31
C GLU A 24 26.50 37.80 21.63
N ILE A 25 26.80 37.10 20.54
CA ILE A 25 27.99 37.36 19.70
C ILE A 25 27.97 38.78 19.11
N ALA A 26 26.78 39.23 18.69
CA ALA A 26 26.60 40.54 18.08
C ALA A 26 26.53 41.67 19.10
N SER A 27 26.29 41.41 20.38
CA SER A 27 26.13 42.43 21.44
C SER A 27 27.30 42.44 22.44
N SER A 28 27.11 41.86 23.62
CA SER A 28 28.03 42.03 24.77
C SER A 28 29.30 41.14 24.66
N ARG A 29 29.25 40.07 23.90
CA ARG A 29 30.33 39.07 23.73
C ARG A 29 30.87 38.53 25.04
N ASP A 30 29.99 38.42 26.08
CA ASP A 30 30.37 37.88 27.38
C ASP A 30 30.80 36.40 27.27
N PRO A 31 32.06 36.03 27.54
CA PRO A 31 32.55 34.68 27.38
C PRO A 31 31.78 33.65 28.25
N LYS A 32 31.32 34.06 29.45
CA LYS A 32 30.57 33.16 30.34
C LYS A 32 29.19 32.86 29.79
N LYS A 33 28.48 33.86 29.26
CA LYS A 33 27.18 33.64 28.61
C LYS A 33 27.29 32.84 27.32
N LEU A 34 28.31 33.17 26.48
CA LEU A 34 28.56 32.44 25.24
C LEU A 34 28.85 30.97 25.51
N THR A 35 29.70 30.65 26.50
CA THR A 35 29.98 29.23 26.85
C THR A 35 28.73 28.55 27.40
N ALA A 36 27.93 29.20 28.25
CA ALA A 36 26.67 28.63 28.75
C ALA A 36 25.67 28.35 27.62
N LEU A 37 25.49 29.28 26.69
CA LEU A 37 24.61 29.10 25.53
C LEU A 37 25.12 28.01 24.56
N ALA A 38 26.43 27.91 24.37
CA ALA A 38 27.03 26.84 23.56
C ALA A 38 26.78 25.46 24.19
N PHE A 39 26.96 25.32 25.50
CA PHE A 39 26.64 24.08 26.22
C PHE A 39 25.12 23.78 26.15
N ALA A 40 24.26 24.78 26.35
CA ALA A 40 22.82 24.61 26.22
C ALA A 40 22.41 24.16 24.81
N ALA A 41 23.04 24.70 23.74
CA ALA A 41 22.82 24.27 22.37
C ALA A 41 23.25 22.80 22.15
N LEU A 42 24.40 22.41 22.69
CA LEU A 42 24.91 21.05 22.58
C LEU A 42 24.01 20.05 23.32
N ILE A 43 23.61 20.37 24.53
CA ILE A 43 22.67 19.54 25.33
C ILE A 43 21.31 19.42 24.62
N ALA A 44 20.77 20.52 24.15
CA ALA A 44 19.51 20.52 23.42
C ALA A 44 19.61 19.69 22.14
N ALA A 45 20.69 19.82 21.36
CA ALA A 45 20.93 19.00 20.18
C ALA A 45 21.04 17.51 20.51
N ALA A 46 21.75 17.17 21.59
CA ALA A 46 21.88 15.79 22.05
C ALA A 46 20.52 15.19 22.47
N LEU A 47 19.74 15.93 23.28
CA LEU A 47 18.43 15.49 23.75
C LEU A 47 17.42 15.34 22.60
N THR A 48 17.41 16.29 21.66
CA THR A 48 16.51 16.25 20.50
C THR A 48 16.91 15.10 19.55
N SER A 49 18.20 14.88 19.33
CA SER A 49 18.70 13.75 18.50
C SER A 49 18.38 12.40 19.13
N LEU A 50 18.61 12.25 20.44
CA LEU A 50 18.28 11.03 21.16
C LEU A 50 16.77 10.75 21.15
N GLY A 51 15.95 11.77 21.45
CA GLY A 51 14.49 11.67 21.40
C GLY A 51 13.99 11.27 20.01
N THR A 52 14.57 11.89 18.96
CA THR A 52 14.26 11.58 17.57
C THR A 52 14.63 10.12 17.23
N ALA A 53 15.81 9.65 17.65
CA ALA A 53 16.25 8.28 17.40
C ALA A 53 15.34 7.24 18.07
N LEU A 54 15.00 7.45 19.34
CA LEU A 54 14.11 6.55 20.10
C LEU A 54 12.69 6.51 19.52
N LEU A 55 12.11 7.66 19.25
CA LEU A 55 10.75 7.74 18.71
C LEU A 55 10.70 7.23 17.27
N LYS A 56 11.76 7.44 16.48
CA LYS A 56 11.89 6.91 15.14
C LYS A 56 11.94 5.38 15.13
N MET A 57 12.70 4.78 16.03
CA MET A 57 12.76 3.32 16.18
C MET A 57 11.35 2.73 16.45
N TRP A 58 10.56 3.38 17.31
CA TRP A 58 9.18 2.96 17.55
C TRP A 58 8.30 3.11 16.30
N LYS A 59 8.44 4.21 15.59
CA LYS A 59 7.70 4.47 14.36
C LYS A 59 8.02 3.46 13.27
N ASP A 60 9.31 3.19 13.03
CA ASP A 60 9.76 2.29 11.96
C ASP A 60 9.28 0.85 12.21
N ASN A 61 9.28 0.42 13.49
CA ASN A 61 8.69 -0.87 13.86
C ASN A 61 7.17 -0.91 13.59
N ALA A 62 6.43 0.15 13.94
CA ALA A 62 5.01 0.23 13.65
C ALA A 62 4.71 0.24 12.14
N ASN A 63 5.48 0.99 11.34
CA ASN A 63 5.30 1.07 9.89
C ASN A 63 5.52 -0.27 9.18
N THR A 64 6.49 -1.08 9.64
CA THR A 64 6.70 -2.43 9.10
C THR A 64 5.47 -3.30 9.31
N CYS A 65 4.84 -3.20 10.47
CA CYS A 65 3.58 -3.89 10.76
C CYS A 65 2.41 -3.39 9.89
N ASP A 66 2.37 -2.09 9.58
CA ASP A 66 1.23 -1.49 8.85
C ASP A 66 1.15 -1.97 7.40
N TYR A 67 2.28 -2.11 6.69
CA TYR A 67 2.29 -2.69 5.35
C TYR A 67 1.79 -4.13 5.34
N THR A 68 2.27 -4.94 6.29
CA THR A 68 1.83 -6.33 6.44
C THR A 68 0.34 -6.42 6.74
N LYS A 69 -0.20 -5.54 7.59
CA LYS A 69 -1.64 -5.47 7.89
C LYS A 69 -2.47 -5.10 6.67
N ILE A 70 -2.00 -4.14 5.86
CA ILE A 70 -2.69 -3.76 4.62
C ILE A 70 -2.73 -4.93 3.65
N CYS A 71 -1.60 -5.63 3.43
CA CYS A 71 -1.58 -6.82 2.59
C CYS A 71 -2.52 -7.92 3.14
N LYS A 72 -2.54 -8.11 4.45
CA LYS A 72 -3.42 -9.07 5.12
C LYS A 72 -4.90 -8.79 4.85
N LEU A 73 -5.35 -7.52 4.88
CA LEU A 73 -6.74 -7.16 4.57
C LEU A 73 -7.17 -7.66 3.18
N TYR A 74 -6.32 -7.49 2.17
CA TYR A 74 -6.63 -7.98 0.82
C TYR A 74 -6.65 -9.50 0.75
N THR A 75 -5.72 -10.17 1.45
CA THR A 75 -5.68 -11.64 1.52
C THR A 75 -6.91 -12.19 2.24
N GLU A 76 -7.30 -11.61 3.36
CA GLU A 76 -8.51 -11.99 4.10
C GLU A 76 -9.76 -11.83 3.21
N LYS A 77 -9.86 -10.71 2.47
CA LYS A 77 -10.99 -10.53 1.56
C LYS A 77 -11.04 -11.61 0.48
N PHE A 78 -9.90 -12.02 -0.11
CA PHE A 78 -9.86 -13.13 -1.07
C PHE A 78 -10.29 -14.46 -0.46
N LEU A 79 -9.92 -14.73 0.80
CA LEU A 79 -10.29 -15.94 1.49
C LEU A 79 -11.79 -15.98 1.85
N ASP A 80 -12.38 -14.80 2.07
CA ASP A 80 -13.80 -14.67 2.43
C ASP A 80 -14.73 -14.57 1.20
N MET A 81 -14.16 -14.36 -0.01
CA MET A 81 -14.95 -14.29 -1.24
C MET A 81 -15.47 -15.66 -1.67
N ASP A 82 -16.64 -15.65 -2.27
CA ASP A 82 -17.17 -16.79 -3.02
C ASP A 82 -16.21 -17.22 -4.13
N PHE A 83 -16.11 -18.51 -4.38
CA PHE A 83 -15.23 -19.04 -5.41
C PHE A 83 -15.52 -18.45 -6.80
N MET A 84 -16.77 -18.14 -7.10
CA MET A 84 -17.17 -17.51 -8.35
C MET A 84 -16.50 -16.13 -8.53
N SER A 85 -16.43 -15.33 -7.46
CA SER A 85 -15.77 -14.02 -7.46
C SER A 85 -14.24 -14.15 -7.51
N VAL A 86 -13.69 -15.17 -6.88
CA VAL A 86 -12.24 -15.48 -6.95
C VAL A 86 -11.83 -15.97 -8.35
N ASP A 87 -12.68 -16.74 -9.03
CA ASP A 87 -12.40 -17.27 -10.39
C ASP A 87 -12.64 -16.22 -11.51
N ASP A 88 -13.26 -15.06 -11.19
CA ASP A 88 -13.52 -13.98 -12.17
C ASP A 88 -12.21 -13.27 -12.56
N PRO A 89 -11.84 -13.28 -13.84
CA PRO A 89 -10.67 -12.54 -14.35
C PRO A 89 -10.69 -11.05 -14.00
N LYS A 90 -11.86 -10.43 -13.89
CA LYS A 90 -12.00 -9.01 -13.53
C LYS A 90 -11.56 -8.73 -12.10
N THR A 91 -11.83 -9.64 -11.17
CA THR A 91 -11.37 -9.56 -9.79
C THR A 91 -9.84 -9.60 -9.72
N HIS A 92 -9.21 -10.50 -10.47
CA HIS A 92 -7.76 -10.58 -10.56
C HIS A 92 -7.15 -9.35 -11.24
N GLU A 93 -7.79 -8.83 -12.28
CA GLU A 93 -7.33 -7.60 -12.94
C GLU A 93 -7.38 -6.42 -11.98
N LEU A 94 -8.52 -6.22 -11.29
CA LEU A 94 -8.69 -5.16 -10.29
C LEU A 94 -7.65 -5.28 -9.16
N TYR A 95 -7.44 -6.48 -8.63
CA TYR A 95 -6.42 -6.72 -7.60
C TYR A 95 -5.00 -6.43 -8.10
N SER A 96 -4.67 -6.87 -9.32
CA SER A 96 -3.37 -6.59 -9.94
C SER A 96 -3.14 -5.08 -10.09
N GLU A 97 -4.15 -4.33 -10.52
CA GLU A 97 -4.08 -2.87 -10.62
C GLU A 97 -3.86 -2.21 -9.26
N ILE A 98 -4.58 -2.66 -8.22
CA ILE A 98 -4.41 -2.16 -6.85
C ILE A 98 -2.99 -2.43 -6.35
N MET A 99 -2.48 -3.65 -6.51
CA MET A 99 -1.13 -3.99 -6.07
C MET A 99 -0.05 -3.20 -6.81
N GLN A 100 -0.25 -2.91 -8.10
CA GLN A 100 0.67 -2.04 -8.84
C GLN A 100 0.64 -0.59 -8.33
N LEU A 101 -0.52 -0.06 -7.99
CA LEU A 101 -0.64 1.28 -7.41
C LEU A 101 0.03 1.35 -6.02
N ILE A 102 -0.15 0.32 -5.20
CA ILE A 102 0.46 0.22 -3.88
C ILE A 102 1.99 0.08 -4.01
N ASN A 103 2.48 -0.90 -4.77
CA ASN A 103 3.90 -1.21 -4.85
C ASN A 103 4.70 -0.19 -5.68
N GLY A 104 4.09 0.41 -6.70
CA GLY A 104 4.75 1.38 -7.57
C GLY A 104 4.86 2.78 -6.97
N ASN A 105 3.80 3.27 -6.34
CA ASN A 105 3.69 4.66 -5.90
C ASN A 105 3.20 4.81 -4.45
N GLY A 106 2.89 3.74 -3.76
CA GLY A 106 2.30 3.75 -2.42
C GLY A 106 0.89 4.35 -2.36
N TRP A 107 0.17 4.34 -3.50
CA TRP A 107 -1.19 4.86 -3.57
C TRP A 107 -2.22 3.84 -3.02
N GLY A 108 -3.46 4.27 -2.82
CA GLY A 108 -4.50 3.48 -2.17
C GLY A 108 -4.45 3.64 -0.65
N LEU A 109 -4.63 2.55 0.08
CA LEU A 109 -4.67 2.53 1.55
C LEU A 109 -3.36 3.01 2.21
N PRO A 110 -2.15 2.62 1.76
CA PRO A 110 -0.90 3.10 2.36
C PRO A 110 -0.78 4.63 2.32
N SER A 111 -1.21 5.26 1.22
CA SER A 111 -1.17 6.72 1.07
C SER A 111 -2.00 7.43 2.13
N VAL A 112 -3.12 6.87 2.57
CA VAL A 112 -3.97 7.48 3.61
C VAL A 112 -3.20 7.61 4.92
N VAL A 113 -2.47 6.57 5.32
CA VAL A 113 -1.64 6.57 6.54
C VAL A 113 -0.57 7.66 6.45
N TRP A 114 0.19 7.70 5.35
CA TRP A 114 1.27 8.67 5.17
C TRP A 114 0.78 10.11 5.07
N GLN A 115 -0.35 10.34 4.41
CA GLN A 115 -0.93 11.69 4.32
C GLN A 115 -1.45 12.17 5.66
N THR A 116 -2.01 11.31 6.49
CA THR A 116 -2.43 11.65 7.85
C THR A 116 -1.23 12.08 8.72
N GLU A 117 -0.10 11.38 8.62
CA GLU A 117 1.14 11.80 9.28
C GLU A 117 1.63 13.17 8.79
N ARG A 118 1.61 13.40 7.46
CA ARG A 118 2.03 14.68 6.87
C ARG A 118 1.12 15.83 7.30
N LEU A 119 -0.19 15.60 7.39
CA LEU A 119 -1.14 16.60 7.91
C LEU A 119 -0.83 16.96 9.35
N ALA A 120 -0.64 15.97 10.21
CA ALA A 120 -0.29 16.20 11.61
C ALA A 120 1.06 16.94 11.75
N SER A 121 2.07 16.56 10.99
CA SER A 121 3.38 17.24 10.95
C SER A 121 3.23 18.69 10.52
N SER A 122 2.47 18.97 9.45
CA SER A 122 2.29 20.33 8.94
C SER A 122 1.55 21.22 9.93
N LEU A 123 0.54 20.73 10.62
CA LEU A 123 -0.16 21.47 11.70
C LEU A 123 0.78 21.79 12.86
N ALA A 124 1.54 20.82 13.33
CA ALA A 124 2.52 21.05 14.41
C ALA A 124 3.61 22.07 13.99
N THR A 125 4.09 21.99 12.75
CA THR A 125 5.04 22.97 12.19
C THR A 125 4.44 24.37 12.11
N LEU A 126 3.17 24.51 11.75
CA LEU A 126 2.47 25.78 11.75
C LEU A 126 2.39 26.40 13.13
N PHE A 127 1.98 25.64 14.14
CA PHE A 127 1.89 26.13 15.52
C PHE A 127 3.24 26.62 16.03
N GLY A 128 4.31 25.88 15.82
CA GLY A 128 5.67 26.27 16.20
C GLY A 128 6.15 27.52 15.47
N GLY A 129 5.86 27.62 14.17
CA GLY A 129 6.19 28.78 13.36
C GLY A 129 5.48 30.06 13.81
N VAL A 130 4.18 29.96 14.05
CA VAL A 130 3.39 31.10 14.57
C VAL A 130 3.93 31.55 15.94
N ALA A 131 4.21 30.61 16.86
CA ALA A 131 4.73 30.95 18.18
C ALA A 131 6.03 31.78 18.14
N LEU A 132 6.95 31.46 17.21
CA LEU A 132 8.21 32.19 17.07
C LEU A 132 8.10 33.47 16.22
N THR A 133 7.08 33.60 15.38
CA THR A 133 6.95 34.77 14.46
C THR A 133 6.02 35.85 14.99
N VAL A 134 5.16 35.59 15.97
CA VAL A 134 4.24 36.59 16.53
C VAL A 134 4.99 37.85 16.98
N SER A 135 6.12 37.69 17.66
CA SER A 135 6.93 38.81 18.16
C SER A 135 7.51 39.66 17.05
N LEU A 136 7.73 39.15 15.85
CA LEU A 136 8.19 39.93 14.69
C LEU A 136 7.25 41.10 14.35
N PHE A 137 5.95 40.84 14.43
CA PHE A 137 4.92 41.84 14.10
C PHE A 137 4.66 42.79 15.26
N ALA A 138 4.93 42.39 16.49
CA ALA A 138 4.77 43.21 17.70
C ALA A 138 5.91 44.23 17.87
N GLN A 139 7.15 43.89 17.46
CA GLN A 139 8.31 44.78 17.56
C GLN A 139 8.27 45.89 16.48
N LYS A 140 8.45 47.14 16.90
CA LYS A 140 8.31 48.32 16.09
C LYS A 140 9.69 48.98 15.82
N VAL A 141 9.88 49.47 14.62
CA VAL A 141 11.00 50.36 14.29
C VAL A 141 10.80 51.69 15.03
N PRO A 142 11.84 52.26 15.71
CA PRO A 142 11.72 53.56 16.40
C PRO A 142 11.24 54.67 15.48
N ASN A 143 10.40 55.58 16.05
CA ASN A 143 9.90 56.73 15.31
C ASN A 143 11.07 57.69 14.97
N GLY A 144 11.09 58.19 13.77
CA GLY A 144 12.19 59.08 13.26
C GLY A 144 13.12 58.38 12.27
N ASN A 145 13.03 57.10 12.08
CA ASN A 145 13.73 56.35 11.04
C ASN A 145 12.86 56.25 9.77
N ALA A 146 13.45 56.44 8.60
CA ALA A 146 12.76 56.29 7.31
C ALA A 146 12.08 54.92 7.14
N LEU A 147 12.62 53.90 7.79
CA LEU A 147 12.08 52.53 7.80
C LEU A 147 10.88 52.35 8.74
N SER A 148 10.44 53.35 9.48
CA SER A 148 9.24 53.31 10.30
C SER A 148 7.96 53.02 9.49
N VAL A 149 7.96 53.24 8.18
CA VAL A 149 6.91 52.80 7.24
C VAL A 149 6.60 51.33 7.33
N LEU A 150 7.57 50.48 7.70
CA LEU A 150 7.38 49.05 7.89
C LEU A 150 6.49 48.69 9.11
N ASN A 151 6.23 49.66 10.00
CA ASN A 151 5.28 49.49 11.10
C ASN A 151 3.84 49.74 10.66
N ASN A 152 3.61 50.24 9.47
CA ASN A 152 2.28 50.52 8.97
C ASN A 152 1.52 49.18 8.81
N PRO A 153 0.31 49.06 9.37
CA PRO A 153 -0.52 47.87 9.22
C PRO A 153 -0.71 47.44 7.77
N VAL A 154 -0.75 48.38 6.82
CA VAL A 154 -0.86 48.07 5.39
C VAL A 154 0.34 47.29 4.88
N CYS A 155 1.57 47.63 5.30
CA CYS A 155 2.77 46.90 4.92
C CYS A 155 2.78 45.48 5.49
N ILE A 156 2.29 45.31 6.73
CA ILE A 156 2.16 44.00 7.37
C ILE A 156 1.12 43.13 6.64
N VAL A 157 -0.06 43.70 6.34
CA VAL A 157 -1.11 43.01 5.58
C VAL A 157 -0.64 42.66 4.17
N ALA A 158 0.07 43.57 3.49
CA ALA A 158 0.64 43.30 2.18
C ALA A 158 1.66 42.13 2.23
N LEU A 159 2.56 42.11 3.22
CA LEU A 159 3.53 41.06 3.39
C LEU A 159 2.81 39.71 3.65
N VAL A 160 1.86 39.68 4.60
CA VAL A 160 1.09 38.47 4.89
C VAL A 160 0.31 38.03 3.66
N GLY A 161 -0.27 38.94 2.89
CA GLY A 161 -0.94 38.66 1.62
C GLY A 161 -0.03 38.00 0.60
N VAL A 162 1.18 38.54 0.40
CA VAL A 162 2.20 37.95 -0.49
C VAL A 162 2.62 36.58 0.03
N MET A 163 2.86 36.46 1.33
CA MET A 163 3.19 35.17 1.96
C MET A 163 2.12 34.12 1.68
N LEU A 164 0.84 34.47 1.89
CA LEU A 164 -0.27 33.56 1.62
C LEU A 164 -0.37 33.20 0.13
N ALA A 165 -0.27 34.20 -0.75
CA ALA A 165 -0.33 33.98 -2.19
C ALA A 165 0.75 32.98 -2.66
N VAL A 166 1.99 33.18 -2.23
CA VAL A 166 3.12 32.31 -2.57
C VAL A 166 2.95 30.91 -1.95
N THR A 167 2.54 30.87 -0.69
CA THR A 167 2.37 29.61 0.05
C THR A 167 1.22 28.77 -0.51
N LEU A 168 0.23 29.37 -1.15
CA LEU A 168 -0.86 28.66 -1.81
C LEU A 168 -0.51 28.25 -3.25
N THR A 169 0.18 29.13 -3.99
CA THR A 169 0.46 28.88 -5.42
C THR A 169 1.52 27.79 -5.63
N ALA A 170 2.59 27.78 -4.84
CA ALA A 170 3.65 26.78 -5.00
C ALA A 170 3.15 25.33 -4.81
N PRO A 171 2.39 24.96 -3.75
CA PRO A 171 1.79 23.64 -3.62
C PRO A 171 0.74 23.33 -4.69
N ALA A 172 -0.05 24.33 -5.12
CA ALA A 172 -1.03 24.14 -6.17
C ALA A 172 -0.39 23.74 -7.50
N LEU A 173 0.74 24.39 -7.86
CA LEU A 173 1.53 24.02 -9.04
C LEU A 173 2.09 22.59 -8.91
N MET A 174 2.59 22.23 -7.73
CA MET A 174 3.11 20.88 -7.47
C MET A 174 2.02 19.82 -7.50
N THR A 175 0.86 20.08 -6.90
CA THR A 175 -0.31 19.19 -6.96
C THR A 175 -0.79 19.00 -8.40
N LYS A 176 -0.80 20.08 -9.21
CA LYS A 176 -1.10 20.00 -10.63
C LYS A 176 -0.06 19.17 -11.40
N ALA A 177 1.21 19.30 -11.08
CA ALA A 177 2.25 18.44 -11.65
C ALA A 177 2.02 16.96 -11.32
N ASN A 178 1.72 16.65 -10.05
CA ASN A 178 1.41 15.28 -9.62
C ASN A 178 0.13 14.73 -10.25
N SER A 179 -0.87 15.57 -10.52
CA SER A 179 -2.12 15.13 -11.16
C SER A 179 -1.91 14.58 -12.57
N TYR A 180 -0.89 15.04 -13.30
CA TYR A 180 -0.55 14.47 -14.61
C TYR A 180 -0.09 13.01 -14.52
N TYR A 181 0.62 12.65 -13.45
CA TYR A 181 0.99 11.25 -13.22
C TYR A 181 -0.24 10.42 -12.84
N ALA A 182 -1.11 10.95 -11.97
CA ALA A 182 -2.34 10.28 -11.57
C ALA A 182 -3.30 10.04 -12.75
N GLN A 183 -3.46 11.05 -13.64
CA GLN A 183 -4.33 10.94 -14.83
C GLN A 183 -3.82 9.93 -15.86
N ASN A 184 -2.54 9.59 -15.84
CA ASN A 184 -1.94 8.61 -16.75
C ASN A 184 -1.55 7.31 -16.04
N SER A 185 -2.21 7.01 -14.91
CA SER A 185 -1.94 5.81 -14.10
C SER A 185 -2.13 4.52 -14.91
N ASP A 186 -3.11 4.45 -15.80
CA ASP A 186 -3.39 3.24 -16.57
C ASP A 186 -2.26 2.92 -17.57
N ALA A 187 -1.73 3.96 -18.25
CA ALA A 187 -0.55 3.79 -19.11
C ALA A 187 0.69 3.38 -18.31
N HIS A 188 0.83 3.89 -17.08
CA HIS A 188 1.88 3.51 -16.15
C HIS A 188 1.73 2.05 -15.69
N ASN A 189 0.52 1.65 -15.32
CA ASN A 189 0.22 0.29 -14.87
C ASN A 189 0.46 -0.74 -15.97
N LEU A 190 -0.02 -0.47 -17.21
CA LEU A 190 0.25 -1.34 -18.35
C LEU A 190 1.75 -1.49 -18.59
N THR A 191 2.50 -0.40 -18.53
CA THR A 191 3.95 -0.44 -18.76
C THR A 191 4.68 -1.20 -17.67
N ASN A 192 4.28 -1.03 -16.40
CA ASN A 192 4.83 -1.83 -15.29
C ASN A 192 4.54 -3.32 -15.48
N ARG A 193 3.34 -3.68 -15.95
CA ARG A 193 3.01 -5.08 -16.27
C ARG A 193 3.90 -5.62 -17.37
N LEU A 194 4.07 -4.87 -18.46
CA LEU A 194 4.95 -5.28 -19.59
C LEU A 194 6.41 -5.37 -19.14
N PHE A 195 6.89 -4.40 -18.36
CA PHE A 195 8.25 -4.43 -17.81
C PHE A 195 8.43 -5.61 -16.85
N GLY A 196 7.48 -5.86 -15.96
CA GLY A 196 7.49 -7.01 -15.06
C GLY A 196 7.52 -8.33 -15.85
N TYR A 197 6.63 -8.49 -16.81
CA TYR A 197 6.59 -9.68 -17.65
C TYR A 197 7.89 -9.88 -18.44
N TYR A 198 8.31 -8.94 -19.25
CA TYR A 198 9.51 -9.10 -20.09
C TYR A 198 10.82 -9.05 -19.29
N GLY A 199 10.84 -8.39 -18.13
CA GLY A 199 12.02 -8.30 -17.28
C GLY A 199 12.30 -9.58 -16.50
N PHE A 200 11.24 -10.32 -16.13
CA PHE A 200 11.34 -11.48 -15.25
C PHE A 200 10.93 -12.81 -15.90
N CYS A 201 10.37 -12.80 -17.12
CA CYS A 201 9.93 -14.03 -17.79
C CYS A 201 11.03 -15.08 -17.96
N GLY A 202 12.30 -14.66 -18.01
CA GLY A 202 13.44 -15.59 -18.13
C GLY A 202 13.74 -16.38 -16.86
N ASP A 203 13.20 -15.95 -15.72
CA ASP A 203 13.38 -16.57 -14.39
C ASP A 203 12.29 -17.62 -14.07
N GLU A 204 11.18 -17.60 -14.79
CA GLU A 204 10.10 -18.56 -14.60
C GLU A 204 10.47 -19.95 -15.14
N LYS A 205 10.50 -20.95 -14.23
CA LYS A 205 10.85 -22.35 -14.59
C LYS A 205 9.96 -22.93 -15.70
N ASN A 206 8.67 -22.59 -15.71
CA ASN A 206 7.68 -23.14 -16.65
C ASN A 206 7.96 -22.75 -18.11
N ILE A 207 8.51 -21.56 -18.34
CA ILE A 207 8.81 -21.04 -19.68
C ILE A 207 10.31 -21.04 -20.00
N ALA A 208 11.15 -21.40 -19.02
CA ALA A 208 12.60 -21.35 -19.17
C ALA A 208 13.15 -22.23 -20.30
N CYS A 209 12.51 -23.39 -20.56
CA CYS A 209 12.88 -24.28 -21.66
C CYS A 209 12.55 -23.65 -23.00
N ASP A 210 11.31 -23.18 -23.18
CA ASP A 210 10.84 -22.58 -24.43
C ASP A 210 11.62 -21.31 -24.77
N MET A 211 11.88 -20.47 -23.76
CA MET A 211 12.72 -19.28 -23.91
C MET A 211 14.09 -19.59 -24.49
N ARG A 212 14.72 -20.71 -24.10
CA ARG A 212 16.06 -21.13 -24.58
C ARG A 212 15.98 -21.79 -25.94
N ILE A 213 15.05 -22.73 -26.16
CA ILE A 213 14.93 -23.48 -27.40
C ILE A 213 14.55 -22.56 -28.54
N TYR A 214 13.58 -21.68 -28.34
CA TYR A 214 13.07 -20.78 -29.39
C TYR A 214 13.74 -19.39 -29.40
N ARG A 215 14.77 -19.16 -28.61
CA ARG A 215 15.53 -17.91 -28.53
C ARG A 215 14.61 -16.70 -28.29
N GLN A 216 13.62 -16.87 -27.41
CA GLN A 216 12.63 -15.83 -27.08
C GLN A 216 13.22 -14.71 -26.20
N ASP A 217 14.45 -14.88 -25.69
CA ASP A 217 15.26 -13.83 -25.04
C ASP A 217 15.37 -12.57 -25.89
N LYS A 218 15.41 -12.71 -27.23
CA LYS A 218 15.45 -11.58 -28.16
C LYS A 218 14.16 -10.75 -28.16
N ILE A 219 13.01 -11.37 -27.92
CA ILE A 219 11.71 -10.67 -27.83
C ILE A 219 11.70 -9.82 -26.56
N SER A 220 12.06 -10.41 -25.41
CA SER A 220 12.16 -9.69 -24.15
C SER A 220 13.13 -8.51 -24.23
N SER A 221 14.34 -8.74 -24.74
CA SER A 221 15.37 -7.68 -24.85
C SER A 221 14.96 -6.56 -25.82
N SER A 222 14.22 -6.87 -26.91
CA SER A 222 13.71 -5.85 -27.81
C SER A 222 12.67 -4.94 -27.15
N HIS A 223 11.79 -5.50 -26.33
CA HIS A 223 10.77 -4.73 -25.61
C HIS A 223 11.35 -3.90 -24.46
N ILE A 224 12.28 -4.45 -23.68
CA ILE A 224 12.93 -3.73 -22.57
C ILE A 224 13.89 -2.66 -23.11
N GLY A 225 14.58 -2.93 -24.21
CA GLY A 225 15.55 -2.03 -24.83
C GLY A 225 14.95 -0.88 -25.63
N ASP A 226 13.65 -0.85 -25.86
CA ASP A 226 13.00 0.20 -26.64
C ASP A 226 13.04 1.53 -25.90
N LYS A 227 13.81 2.50 -26.46
CA LYS A 227 13.92 3.86 -25.93
C LYS A 227 12.62 4.62 -25.96
N THR A 228 11.62 4.17 -26.70
CA THR A 228 10.28 4.76 -26.82
C THR A 228 9.32 4.22 -25.77
N MET A 229 9.66 3.16 -25.06
CA MET A 229 8.86 2.69 -23.93
C MET A 229 8.57 3.82 -22.96
N VAL A 230 7.47 3.72 -22.25
CA VAL A 230 6.96 4.77 -21.34
C VAL A 230 8.04 5.26 -20.37
N PHE A 231 8.94 4.38 -19.88
CA PHE A 231 10.09 4.72 -19.04
C PHE A 231 11.40 4.97 -19.81
N GLY A 232 11.41 4.82 -21.13
CA GLY A 232 12.60 5.09 -21.93
C GLY A 232 12.96 6.58 -21.97
N THR A 233 14.19 6.89 -22.33
CA THR A 233 14.70 8.28 -22.39
C THR A 233 13.94 9.20 -23.36
N LYS A 234 13.22 8.63 -24.32
CA LYS A 234 12.31 9.28 -25.27
C LYS A 234 10.85 8.94 -25.01
N GLY A 235 10.55 8.20 -23.93
CA GLY A 235 9.23 7.74 -23.56
C GLY A 235 8.31 8.85 -23.06
N PHE A 236 7.07 8.47 -22.76
CA PHE A 236 6.02 9.39 -22.32
C PHE A 236 6.42 10.18 -21.06
N PHE A 237 6.91 9.51 -20.01
CA PHE A 237 7.28 10.17 -18.76
C PHE A 237 8.50 11.09 -18.91
N ALA A 238 9.46 10.72 -19.76
CA ALA A 238 10.59 11.60 -20.06
C ALA A 238 10.15 12.89 -20.77
N LYS A 239 9.22 12.78 -21.71
CA LYS A 239 8.62 13.95 -22.38
C LYS A 239 7.79 14.80 -21.42
N LEU A 240 7.01 14.14 -20.55
CA LEU A 240 6.18 14.81 -19.55
C LEU A 240 7.04 15.57 -18.54
N SER A 241 8.10 14.94 -18.02
CA SER A 241 9.04 15.56 -17.06
C SER A 241 9.85 16.72 -17.64
N LYS A 242 10.28 16.61 -18.91
CA LYS A 242 10.97 17.69 -19.62
C LYS A 242 10.02 18.81 -20.08
N GLY A 243 8.72 18.53 -20.17
CA GLY A 243 7.70 19.45 -20.63
C GLY A 243 6.88 20.07 -19.49
N LYS A 244 5.56 19.84 -19.52
CA LYS A 244 4.57 20.48 -18.63
C LYS A 244 4.86 20.26 -17.14
N VAL A 245 5.20 19.04 -16.75
CA VAL A 245 5.46 18.70 -15.35
C VAL A 245 6.73 19.37 -14.85
N GLY A 246 7.81 19.29 -15.62
CA GLY A 246 9.06 19.98 -15.26
C GLY A 246 8.90 21.48 -15.13
N ALA A 247 8.14 22.10 -16.03
CA ALA A 247 7.84 23.54 -15.97
C ALA A 247 7.04 23.89 -14.70
N LEU A 248 6.04 23.11 -14.34
CA LEU A 248 5.25 23.32 -13.12
C LEU A 248 6.09 23.15 -11.84
N ILE A 249 6.97 22.16 -11.80
CA ILE A 249 7.88 21.93 -10.67
C ILE A 249 8.88 23.09 -10.55
N ALA A 250 9.48 23.50 -11.66
CA ALA A 250 10.41 24.63 -11.70
C ALA A 250 9.71 25.93 -11.25
N SER A 251 8.50 26.19 -11.74
CA SER A 251 7.71 27.36 -11.33
C SER A 251 7.37 27.32 -9.83
N SER A 252 6.99 26.15 -9.29
CA SER A 252 6.74 25.98 -7.86
C SER A 252 7.99 26.29 -7.02
N SER A 253 9.15 25.82 -7.46
CA SER A 253 10.43 26.09 -6.78
C SER A 253 10.82 27.58 -6.86
N ALA A 254 10.64 28.22 -8.02
CA ALA A 254 10.92 29.65 -8.21
C ALA A 254 10.02 30.50 -7.31
N VAL A 255 8.72 30.21 -7.24
CA VAL A 255 7.78 30.91 -6.36
C VAL A 255 8.20 30.78 -4.89
N SER A 256 8.63 29.59 -4.46
CA SER A 256 9.13 29.37 -3.10
C SER A 256 10.42 30.15 -2.81
N ALA A 257 11.35 30.26 -3.77
CA ALA A 257 12.58 31.03 -3.63
C ALA A 257 12.30 32.55 -3.51
N VAL A 258 11.35 33.07 -4.30
CA VAL A 258 10.91 34.48 -4.21
C VAL A 258 10.35 34.78 -2.82
N PHE A 259 9.55 33.87 -2.25
CA PHE A 259 9.05 34.03 -0.88
C PHE A 259 10.18 34.17 0.13
N ILE A 260 11.18 33.28 0.08
CA ILE A 260 12.33 33.34 0.98
C ILE A 260 13.04 34.70 0.84
N GLY A 261 13.27 35.17 -0.37
CA GLY A 261 13.87 36.47 -0.63
C GLY A 261 13.08 37.64 -0.02
N ILE A 262 11.75 37.65 -0.17
CA ILE A 262 10.88 38.71 0.40
C ILE A 262 10.89 38.63 1.94
N ALA A 263 10.87 37.44 2.52
CA ALA A 263 10.95 37.28 3.98
C ALA A 263 12.26 37.79 4.54
N TYR A 264 13.38 37.45 3.91
CA TYR A 264 14.70 38.01 4.27
C TYR A 264 14.73 39.53 4.16
N LEU A 265 14.29 40.09 3.04
CA LEU A 265 14.27 41.52 2.81
C LEU A 265 13.48 42.26 3.90
N TYR A 266 12.27 41.83 4.20
CA TYR A 266 11.43 42.46 5.23
C TYR A 266 12.07 42.38 6.63
N VAL A 267 12.56 41.22 7.02
CA VAL A 267 13.17 41.02 8.35
C VAL A 267 14.46 41.81 8.48
N CYS A 268 15.32 41.83 7.45
CA CYS A 268 16.57 42.59 7.45
C CYS A 268 16.33 44.12 7.48
N LEU A 269 15.38 44.62 6.68
CA LEU A 269 15.04 46.04 6.70
C LEU A 269 14.50 46.50 8.06
N LYS A 270 13.69 45.66 8.71
CA LYS A 270 13.14 45.94 10.04
C LYS A 270 14.23 45.94 11.11
N ALA A 271 15.21 45.03 11.03
CA ALA A 271 16.39 44.99 11.88
C ALA A 271 17.32 46.23 11.68
N LEU A 272 17.58 46.60 10.40
CA LEU A 272 18.31 47.81 10.07
C LEU A 272 17.64 49.09 10.61
N GLY A 273 16.32 49.08 10.64
CA GLY A 273 15.54 50.13 11.31
C GLY A 273 15.65 50.16 12.84
N GLY A 274 16.32 49.18 13.46
CA GLY A 274 16.54 49.12 14.90
C GLY A 274 15.40 48.50 15.68
N ALA A 275 14.49 47.75 15.04
CA ALA A 275 13.39 47.08 15.74
C ALA A 275 13.88 45.92 16.63
N PHE A 276 14.93 45.23 16.23
CA PHE A 276 15.50 44.08 16.95
C PHE A 276 16.95 43.81 16.47
N GLY A 277 17.68 43.02 17.28
CA GLY A 277 19.06 42.66 17.00
C GLY A 277 19.25 41.57 15.97
N VAL A 278 20.49 41.32 15.53
CA VAL A 278 20.88 40.36 14.50
C VAL A 278 20.45 38.91 14.84
N GLY A 279 20.50 38.54 16.11
CA GLY A 279 20.03 37.18 16.56
C GLY A 279 18.57 36.95 16.21
N SER A 280 17.71 37.97 16.40
CA SER A 280 16.28 37.88 16.04
C SER A 280 16.05 37.81 14.53
N VAL A 281 16.97 38.36 13.69
CA VAL A 281 16.91 38.20 12.21
C VAL A 281 16.98 36.71 11.86
N ALA A 282 17.97 35.99 12.39
CA ALA A 282 18.13 34.57 12.15
C ALA A 282 16.88 33.75 12.62
N GLN A 283 16.36 34.11 13.81
CA GLN A 283 15.14 33.48 14.36
C GLN A 283 13.94 33.66 13.43
N TYR A 284 13.63 34.91 13.05
CA TYR A 284 12.42 35.22 12.29
C TYR A 284 12.47 34.63 10.88
N VAL A 285 13.63 34.74 10.20
CA VAL A 285 13.79 34.17 8.88
C VAL A 285 13.65 32.66 8.89
N ALA A 286 14.32 31.97 9.84
CA ALA A 286 14.22 30.53 9.97
C ALA A 286 12.80 30.10 10.33
N ALA A 287 12.13 30.79 11.25
CA ALA A 287 10.77 30.49 11.64
C ALA A 287 9.75 30.71 10.51
N LEU A 288 9.85 31.82 9.76
CA LEU A 288 9.01 32.10 8.58
C LEU A 288 9.21 31.05 7.48
N THR A 289 10.45 30.66 7.21
CA THR A 289 10.78 29.67 6.20
C THR A 289 10.20 28.29 6.58
N THR A 290 10.38 27.90 7.83
CA THR A 290 9.84 26.61 8.36
C THR A 290 8.31 26.61 8.34
N MET A 291 7.68 27.72 8.76
CA MET A 291 6.22 27.87 8.72
C MET A 291 5.68 27.79 7.28
N SER A 292 6.29 28.47 6.33
CA SER A 292 5.92 28.42 4.91
C SER A 292 6.06 26.99 4.37
N GLY A 293 7.13 26.29 4.75
CA GLY A 293 7.30 24.86 4.44
C GLY A 293 6.18 24.00 5.03
N GLY A 294 5.75 24.29 6.26
CA GLY A 294 4.62 23.63 6.92
C GLY A 294 3.29 23.81 6.17
N ILE A 295 2.98 25.07 5.79
CA ILE A 295 1.78 25.38 4.98
C ILE A 295 1.85 24.67 3.62
N SER A 296 3.00 24.72 2.96
CA SER A 296 3.22 24.04 1.68
C SER A 296 3.01 22.53 1.77
N LYS A 297 3.50 21.90 2.85
CA LYS A 297 3.27 20.47 3.14
C LYS A 297 1.78 20.17 3.36
N LEU A 298 1.06 21.05 4.08
CA LEU A 298 -0.38 20.90 4.34
C LEU A 298 -1.18 20.86 3.03
N PHE A 299 -1.02 21.89 2.18
CA PHE A 299 -1.74 21.95 0.90
C PHE A 299 -1.34 20.84 -0.05
N ARG A 300 -0.06 20.48 -0.08
CA ARG A 300 0.41 19.35 -0.87
C ARG A 300 -0.23 18.04 -0.40
N SER A 301 -0.31 17.81 0.92
CA SER A 301 -0.93 16.61 1.47
C SER A 301 -2.42 16.50 1.09
N ILE A 302 -3.16 17.63 1.16
CA ILE A 302 -4.55 17.69 0.71
C ILE A 302 -4.66 17.37 -0.79
N GLY A 303 -3.75 17.95 -1.60
CA GLY A 303 -3.70 17.67 -3.04
C GLY A 303 -3.38 16.21 -3.36
N ASP A 304 -2.43 15.62 -2.66
CA ASP A 304 -2.05 14.22 -2.81
C ASP A 304 -3.19 13.29 -2.36
N MET A 305 -3.94 13.62 -1.30
CA MET A 305 -5.16 12.89 -0.90
C MET A 305 -6.21 12.90 -2.02
N LYS A 306 -6.42 14.06 -2.66
CA LYS A 306 -7.32 14.16 -3.81
C LYS A 306 -6.85 13.30 -4.99
N ASN A 307 -5.56 13.32 -5.27
CA ASN A 307 -4.96 12.52 -6.34
C ASN A 307 -5.00 11.00 -6.03
N ASN A 308 -5.01 10.62 -4.75
CA ASN A 308 -5.13 9.24 -4.29
C ASN A 308 -6.57 8.69 -4.37
N ALA A 309 -7.59 9.54 -4.46
CA ALA A 309 -8.99 9.14 -4.40
C ALA A 309 -9.37 8.05 -5.45
N PRO A 310 -8.90 8.09 -6.71
CA PRO A 310 -9.19 7.03 -7.68
C PRO A 310 -8.59 5.67 -7.28
N ALA A 311 -7.36 5.66 -6.73
CA ALA A 311 -6.72 4.43 -6.26
C ALA A 311 -7.44 3.85 -5.04
N LEU A 312 -7.85 4.72 -4.11
CA LEU A 312 -8.64 4.32 -2.96
C LEU A 312 -10.01 3.77 -3.36
N LYS A 313 -10.66 4.38 -4.38
CA LYS A 313 -11.93 3.88 -4.92
C LYS A 313 -11.77 2.45 -5.46
N LYS A 314 -10.69 2.14 -6.20
CA LYS A 314 -10.42 0.76 -6.66
C LYS A 314 -10.32 -0.22 -5.49
N SER A 315 -9.62 0.17 -4.41
CA SER A 315 -9.53 -0.65 -3.20
C SER A 315 -10.91 -0.87 -2.55
N MET A 316 -11.73 0.19 -2.46
CA MET A 316 -13.09 0.07 -1.92
C MET A 316 -13.97 -0.83 -2.79
N THR A 317 -13.92 -0.65 -4.12
CA THR A 317 -14.64 -1.54 -5.06
C THR A 317 -14.27 -3.00 -4.87
N PHE A 318 -12.99 -3.30 -4.60
CA PHE A 318 -12.53 -4.65 -4.31
C PHE A 318 -13.11 -5.19 -3.00
N PHE A 319 -13.12 -4.39 -1.94
CA PHE A 319 -13.70 -4.80 -0.64
C PHE A 319 -15.24 -4.91 -0.68
N GLU A 320 -15.89 -4.18 -1.58
CA GLU A 320 -17.34 -4.20 -1.77
C GLU A 320 -17.82 -5.33 -2.69
N ILE A 321 -16.92 -6.17 -3.25
CA ILE A 321 -17.35 -7.36 -4.00
C ILE A 321 -18.21 -8.23 -3.08
N PRO A 322 -19.49 -8.46 -3.44
CA PRO A 322 -20.41 -9.20 -2.59
C PRO A 322 -20.04 -10.68 -2.53
N ASN A 323 -20.48 -11.35 -1.50
CA ASN A 323 -20.59 -12.79 -1.46
C ASN A 323 -22.04 -13.12 -1.84
N ASP A 324 -22.22 -13.62 -3.04
CA ASP A 324 -23.55 -13.91 -3.60
C ASP A 324 -24.04 -15.33 -3.22
N MET A 325 -23.16 -16.17 -2.72
CA MET A 325 -23.51 -17.52 -2.25
C MET A 325 -24.13 -17.43 -0.85
N GLU A 326 -25.45 -17.62 -0.80
CA GLU A 326 -26.15 -17.72 0.47
C GLU A 326 -25.68 -18.95 1.25
N SER A 327 -25.26 -18.77 2.50
CA SER A 327 -25.04 -19.86 3.43
C SER A 327 -26.35 -20.14 4.17
N GLY A 328 -26.85 -21.38 4.06
CA GLY A 328 -27.94 -21.84 4.89
C GLY A 328 -27.51 -22.01 6.36
N THR A 329 -28.43 -22.39 7.19
CA THR A 329 -28.23 -22.57 8.64
C THR A 329 -28.47 -24.00 9.10
N GLU A 330 -28.87 -24.90 8.19
CA GLU A 330 -29.15 -26.27 8.51
C GLU A 330 -27.85 -27.05 8.76
N PRO A 331 -27.76 -27.83 9.84
CA PRO A 331 -26.61 -28.69 10.08
C PRO A 331 -26.57 -29.84 9.09
N VAL A 332 -25.38 -30.31 8.77
CA VAL A 332 -25.17 -31.43 7.87
C VAL A 332 -25.22 -32.75 8.67
N GLU A 333 -26.33 -33.44 8.57
CA GLU A 333 -26.55 -34.73 9.25
C GLU A 333 -26.66 -35.85 8.23
N LYS A 334 -26.23 -37.05 8.65
CA LYS A 334 -26.49 -38.28 7.90
C LYS A 334 -27.98 -38.62 7.91
N ASN A 335 -28.43 -39.29 6.86
CA ASN A 335 -29.82 -39.77 6.80
C ASN A 335 -30.11 -40.89 7.86
N LYS A 336 -31.33 -41.36 7.90
CA LYS A 336 -31.76 -42.44 8.82
C LYS A 336 -30.97 -43.74 8.67
N ASP A 337 -30.39 -43.98 7.50
CA ASP A 337 -29.58 -45.16 7.20
C ASP A 337 -28.08 -44.90 7.50
N ASN A 338 -27.74 -43.79 8.15
CA ASN A 338 -26.38 -43.31 8.46
C ASN A 338 -25.51 -43.06 7.21
N GLU A 339 -26.13 -42.63 6.11
CA GLU A 339 -25.52 -42.39 4.80
C GLU A 339 -25.74 -40.95 4.35
N TYR A 340 -24.94 -40.50 3.38
CA TYR A 340 -25.18 -39.29 2.61
C TYR A 340 -25.64 -39.70 1.20
N VAL A 341 -26.79 -39.18 0.79
CA VAL A 341 -27.34 -39.40 -0.54
C VAL A 341 -27.35 -38.09 -1.30
N ILE A 342 -26.65 -38.03 -2.42
CA ILE A 342 -26.54 -36.84 -3.26
C ILE A 342 -27.37 -37.06 -4.54
N GLU A 343 -28.12 -36.03 -4.92
CA GLU A 343 -28.99 -36.09 -6.08
C GLU A 343 -28.95 -34.80 -6.87
N PHE A 344 -28.60 -34.87 -8.16
CA PHE A 344 -28.71 -33.80 -9.13
C PHE A 344 -30.08 -33.94 -9.83
N ARG A 345 -30.89 -32.88 -9.83
CA ARG A 345 -32.20 -32.84 -10.49
C ARG A 345 -32.23 -31.74 -11.54
N ASN A 346 -32.27 -32.10 -12.81
CA ASN A 346 -32.33 -31.23 -13.98
C ASN A 346 -31.24 -30.11 -13.94
N VAL A 347 -30.05 -30.44 -13.46
CA VAL A 347 -28.98 -29.49 -13.22
C VAL A 347 -28.36 -29.07 -14.53
N SER A 348 -28.45 -27.76 -14.81
CA SER A 348 -27.74 -27.11 -15.90
C SER A 348 -26.87 -25.98 -15.36
N PHE A 349 -25.70 -25.79 -15.95
CA PHE A 349 -24.76 -24.77 -15.51
C PHE A 349 -24.04 -24.10 -16.66
N LYS A 350 -23.93 -22.76 -16.56
CA LYS A 350 -23.10 -21.89 -17.41
C LYS A 350 -22.10 -21.13 -16.54
N TYR A 351 -20.86 -21.07 -16.96
CA TYR A 351 -19.91 -20.15 -16.32
C TYR A 351 -20.33 -18.68 -16.58
N PRO A 352 -20.15 -17.76 -15.62
CA PRO A 352 -20.58 -16.35 -15.76
C PRO A 352 -20.05 -15.65 -17.02
N ALA A 353 -18.82 -16.00 -17.45
CA ALA A 353 -18.18 -15.45 -18.64
C ALA A 353 -18.53 -16.19 -19.95
N SER A 354 -19.30 -17.28 -19.88
CA SER A 354 -19.63 -18.12 -21.03
C SER A 354 -21.12 -18.06 -21.35
N GLY A 355 -21.46 -17.92 -22.64
CA GLY A 355 -22.85 -18.04 -23.09
C GLY A 355 -23.34 -19.49 -23.25
N GLU A 356 -22.43 -20.47 -23.19
CA GLU A 356 -22.71 -21.89 -23.43
C GLU A 356 -22.85 -22.69 -22.17
N TYR A 357 -23.67 -23.74 -22.19
CA TYR A 357 -23.80 -24.66 -21.07
C TYR A 357 -22.57 -25.57 -20.97
N ALA A 358 -21.94 -25.56 -19.79
CA ALA A 358 -20.90 -26.53 -19.44
C ALA A 358 -21.48 -27.87 -18.99
N LEU A 359 -22.68 -27.82 -18.39
CA LEU A 359 -23.51 -28.99 -18.09
C LEU A 359 -24.95 -28.67 -18.48
N LYS A 360 -25.70 -29.67 -18.94
CA LYS A 360 -27.10 -29.49 -19.36
C LYS A 360 -27.92 -30.70 -18.93
N ASP A 361 -28.99 -30.41 -18.19
CA ASP A 361 -30.03 -31.39 -17.78
C ASP A 361 -29.45 -32.65 -17.13
N VAL A 362 -28.52 -32.49 -16.19
CA VAL A 362 -27.89 -33.59 -15.47
C VAL A 362 -28.83 -34.12 -14.39
N ASN A 363 -29.17 -35.42 -14.51
CA ASN A 363 -30.01 -36.15 -13.56
C ASN A 363 -29.25 -37.36 -13.09
N ILE A 364 -28.76 -37.35 -11.85
CA ILE A 364 -28.02 -38.49 -11.26
C ILE A 364 -28.22 -38.51 -9.74
N LYS A 365 -28.27 -39.74 -9.21
CA LYS A 365 -28.35 -40.00 -7.79
C LYS A 365 -27.35 -41.04 -7.37
N PHE A 366 -26.60 -40.80 -6.32
CA PHE A 366 -25.58 -41.71 -5.79
C PHE A 366 -25.43 -41.53 -4.26
N ARG A 367 -24.79 -42.52 -3.60
CA ARG A 367 -24.51 -42.49 -2.17
C ARG A 367 -23.03 -42.23 -1.90
N ALA A 368 -22.74 -41.58 -0.80
CA ALA A 368 -21.37 -41.49 -0.33
C ALA A 368 -20.82 -42.89 -0.02
N GLY A 369 -19.59 -43.15 -0.44
CA GLY A 369 -18.98 -44.46 -0.33
C GLY A 369 -19.11 -45.35 -1.59
N GLU A 370 -20.02 -45.02 -2.52
CA GLU A 370 -20.05 -45.65 -3.84
C GLU A 370 -18.86 -45.19 -4.69
N LYS A 371 -18.32 -46.11 -5.52
CA LYS A 371 -17.29 -45.80 -6.50
C LYS A 371 -17.92 -45.37 -7.81
N LEU A 372 -18.01 -44.09 -8.03
CA LEU A 372 -18.53 -43.50 -9.27
C LEU A 372 -17.39 -43.07 -10.20
N ALA A 373 -17.39 -43.55 -11.43
CA ALA A 373 -16.45 -43.13 -12.46
C ALA A 373 -17.13 -42.14 -13.43
N VAL A 374 -16.66 -40.93 -13.48
CA VAL A 374 -17.12 -39.88 -14.45
C VAL A 374 -16.17 -39.86 -15.64
N VAL A 375 -16.62 -40.34 -16.77
CA VAL A 375 -15.81 -40.45 -18.00
C VAL A 375 -16.35 -39.57 -19.12
N GLY A 376 -15.47 -39.07 -19.97
CA GLY A 376 -15.83 -38.21 -21.09
C GLY A 376 -14.62 -37.51 -21.70
N ARG A 377 -14.81 -36.90 -22.87
CA ARG A 377 -13.77 -36.13 -23.58
C ARG A 377 -13.32 -34.93 -22.76
N ASN A 378 -12.16 -34.36 -23.08
CA ASN A 378 -11.75 -33.08 -22.50
C ASN A 378 -12.78 -32.01 -22.86
N GLY A 379 -13.15 -31.18 -21.89
CA GLY A 379 -14.19 -30.16 -22.06
C GLY A 379 -15.64 -30.67 -21.90
N SER A 380 -15.87 -31.95 -21.56
CA SER A 380 -17.23 -32.53 -21.38
C SER A 380 -17.89 -32.19 -20.05
N GLY A 381 -17.34 -31.27 -19.24
CA GLY A 381 -17.95 -30.84 -17.97
C GLY A 381 -17.59 -31.66 -16.73
N LYS A 382 -16.64 -32.63 -16.81
CA LYS A 382 -16.26 -33.46 -15.65
C LYS A 382 -15.84 -32.64 -14.43
N THR A 383 -14.92 -31.69 -14.62
CA THR A 383 -14.46 -30.81 -13.54
C THR A 383 -15.58 -29.86 -13.06
N THR A 384 -16.45 -29.42 -13.98
CA THR A 384 -17.63 -28.60 -13.66
C THR A 384 -18.60 -29.36 -12.76
N PHE A 385 -18.83 -30.67 -13.03
CA PHE A 385 -19.65 -31.51 -12.19
C PHE A 385 -19.10 -31.57 -10.74
N ILE A 386 -17.80 -31.75 -10.57
CA ILE A 386 -17.15 -31.75 -9.24
C ILE A 386 -17.23 -30.38 -8.58
N LYS A 387 -17.01 -29.30 -9.32
CA LYS A 387 -17.12 -27.93 -8.80
C LYS A 387 -18.55 -27.64 -8.27
N LEU A 388 -19.58 -28.10 -8.97
CA LEU A 388 -20.98 -27.99 -8.52
C LEU A 388 -21.28 -28.91 -7.34
N LEU A 389 -20.75 -30.13 -7.34
CA LEU A 389 -20.87 -31.06 -6.23
C LEU A 389 -20.30 -30.50 -4.93
N CYS A 390 -19.13 -29.84 -5.02
CA CYS A 390 -18.51 -29.15 -3.88
C CYS A 390 -19.11 -27.78 -3.59
N ARG A 391 -20.16 -27.38 -4.31
CA ARG A 391 -20.79 -26.07 -4.20
C ARG A 391 -19.77 -24.90 -4.29
N LEU A 392 -18.77 -25.02 -5.18
CA LEU A 392 -17.91 -23.88 -5.58
C LEU A 392 -18.67 -22.92 -6.52
N TYR A 393 -19.75 -23.42 -7.14
CA TYR A 393 -20.75 -22.68 -7.89
C TYR A 393 -22.12 -23.24 -7.59
N ASP A 394 -23.13 -22.39 -7.63
CA ASP A 394 -24.51 -22.81 -7.63
C ASP A 394 -24.98 -23.11 -9.07
N PRO A 395 -25.88 -24.09 -9.30
CA PRO A 395 -26.39 -24.39 -10.62
C PRO A 395 -27.19 -23.24 -11.20
N THR A 396 -27.10 -23.02 -12.53
CA THR A 396 -27.91 -22.02 -13.22
C THR A 396 -29.40 -22.43 -13.28
N GLU A 397 -29.63 -23.73 -13.45
CA GLU A 397 -30.98 -24.32 -13.48
C GLU A 397 -30.95 -25.66 -12.74
N GLY A 398 -32.09 -26.06 -12.15
CA GLY A 398 -32.20 -27.29 -11.40
C GLY A 398 -31.71 -27.15 -9.96
N THR A 399 -31.58 -28.28 -9.26
CA THR A 399 -31.19 -28.33 -7.84
C THR A 399 -30.26 -29.49 -7.56
N ILE A 400 -29.35 -29.29 -6.62
CA ILE A 400 -28.51 -30.36 -6.06
C ILE A 400 -28.98 -30.59 -4.64
N LEU A 401 -29.26 -31.82 -4.32
CA LEU A 401 -29.83 -32.19 -3.02
C LEU A 401 -28.85 -33.07 -2.26
N LEU A 402 -28.73 -32.85 -0.97
CA LEU A 402 -28.13 -33.75 0.01
C LEU A 402 -29.21 -34.31 0.94
N ASN A 403 -29.39 -35.61 0.99
CA ASN A 403 -30.44 -36.27 1.78
C ASN A 403 -31.86 -35.73 1.52
N GLY A 404 -32.11 -35.26 0.26
CA GLY A 404 -33.42 -34.76 -0.16
C GLY A 404 -33.65 -33.27 0.09
N LYS A 405 -32.73 -32.55 0.75
CA LYS A 405 -32.76 -31.09 0.95
C LYS A 405 -31.79 -30.42 0.01
N ASP A 406 -32.08 -29.19 -0.41
CA ASP A 406 -31.19 -28.38 -1.26
C ASP A 406 -29.88 -28.10 -0.53
N ILE A 407 -28.76 -28.23 -1.23
CA ILE A 407 -27.44 -27.96 -0.64
C ILE A 407 -27.25 -26.49 -0.21
N ARG A 408 -28.08 -25.59 -0.71
CA ARG A 408 -28.11 -24.18 -0.32
C ARG A 408 -28.67 -23.90 1.06
N ASP A 409 -29.47 -24.83 1.58
CA ASP A 409 -30.09 -24.73 2.92
C ASP A 409 -29.12 -25.06 4.04
N TYR A 410 -28.04 -25.79 3.75
CA TYR A 410 -27.04 -26.20 4.74
C TYR A 410 -26.03 -25.11 5.06
N ASP A 411 -25.46 -25.16 6.28
CA ASP A 411 -24.25 -24.41 6.59
C ASP A 411 -23.14 -24.78 5.62
N TYR A 412 -22.57 -23.75 4.97
CA TYR A 412 -21.61 -23.95 3.87
C TYR A 412 -20.32 -24.65 4.35
N SER A 413 -19.84 -24.30 5.55
CA SER A 413 -18.61 -24.86 6.09
C SER A 413 -18.78 -26.34 6.48
N GLU A 414 -19.95 -26.70 7.05
CA GLU A 414 -20.28 -28.08 7.36
C GLU A 414 -20.48 -28.91 6.09
N TYR A 415 -21.12 -28.31 5.06
CA TYR A 415 -21.28 -28.98 3.77
C TYR A 415 -19.94 -29.27 3.11
N LEU A 416 -19.02 -28.30 3.09
CA LEU A 416 -17.67 -28.53 2.58
C LEU A 416 -16.91 -29.60 3.39
N GLY A 417 -17.15 -29.68 4.68
CA GLY A 417 -16.50 -30.61 5.60
C GLY A 417 -16.77 -32.11 5.29
N ILE A 418 -17.79 -32.41 4.48
CA ILE A 418 -18.05 -33.81 4.06
C ILE A 418 -17.19 -34.25 2.87
N PHE A 419 -16.47 -33.32 2.21
CA PHE A 419 -15.67 -33.63 1.04
C PHE A 419 -14.18 -33.62 1.33
N SER A 420 -13.45 -34.50 0.66
CA SER A 420 -12.01 -34.44 0.50
C SER A 420 -11.70 -34.53 -0.99
N VAL A 421 -11.19 -33.45 -1.56
CA VAL A 421 -11.05 -33.31 -3.01
C VAL A 421 -9.58 -33.12 -3.39
N VAL A 422 -9.13 -33.87 -4.40
CA VAL A 422 -7.84 -33.65 -5.05
C VAL A 422 -8.12 -33.28 -6.51
N PHE A 423 -7.87 -32.02 -6.87
CA PHE A 423 -7.99 -31.55 -8.24
C PHE A 423 -6.80 -32.00 -9.09
N GLN A 424 -6.95 -32.04 -10.41
CA GLN A 424 -5.91 -32.48 -11.33
C GLN A 424 -4.67 -31.57 -11.29
N ASP A 425 -4.88 -30.28 -11.04
CA ASP A 425 -3.88 -29.22 -10.95
C ASP A 425 -3.54 -28.83 -9.52
N PHE A 426 -3.66 -29.80 -8.57
CA PHE A 426 -3.31 -29.56 -7.17
C PHE A 426 -1.90 -29.01 -7.03
N LYS A 427 -1.72 -28.14 -6.05
CA LYS A 427 -0.41 -27.58 -5.69
C LYS A 427 -0.12 -27.90 -4.22
N LEU A 428 1.10 -28.32 -3.96
CA LEU A 428 1.62 -28.40 -2.62
C LEU A 428 2.17 -27.03 -2.21
N PHE A 429 1.92 -26.66 -0.97
CA PHE A 429 2.46 -25.41 -0.43
C PHE A 429 3.86 -25.65 0.13
N ALA A 430 4.68 -24.59 0.14
CA ALA A 430 6.01 -24.60 0.74
C ALA A 430 5.93 -24.59 2.28
N PHE A 431 5.14 -25.50 2.83
CA PHE A 431 4.93 -25.77 4.25
C PHE A 431 5.50 -27.14 4.60
N LYS A 432 5.35 -27.55 5.85
CA LYS A 432 5.72 -28.90 6.27
C LYS A 432 4.86 -29.96 5.54
N LEU A 433 5.43 -31.14 5.37
CA LEU A 433 4.71 -32.26 4.77
C LEU A 433 3.41 -32.56 5.54
N GLY A 434 3.49 -32.57 6.88
CA GLY A 434 2.33 -32.78 7.75
C GLY A 434 1.24 -31.72 7.59
N ASP A 435 1.61 -30.43 7.45
CA ASP A 435 0.67 -29.34 7.19
C ASP A 435 -0.07 -29.55 5.86
N ASN A 436 0.65 -29.97 4.80
CA ASN A 436 0.05 -30.26 3.50
C ASN A 436 -0.89 -31.47 3.54
N VAL A 437 -0.56 -32.50 4.30
CA VAL A 437 -1.41 -33.71 4.48
C VAL A 437 -2.67 -33.38 5.27
N ALA A 438 -2.53 -32.61 6.35
CA ALA A 438 -3.64 -32.26 7.24
C ALA A 438 -4.49 -31.08 6.76
N GLY A 439 -3.97 -30.26 5.84
CA GLY A 439 -4.60 -28.99 5.41
C GLY A 439 -4.65 -27.92 6.51
N LYS A 440 -3.84 -28.06 7.57
CA LYS A 440 -3.77 -27.13 8.71
C LYS A 440 -2.40 -27.20 9.39
N SER A 441 -1.98 -26.11 10.03
CA SER A 441 -0.68 -25.99 10.70
C SER A 441 -0.57 -26.72 12.05
N ASP A 442 -1.68 -27.07 12.66
CA ASP A 442 -1.72 -27.86 13.90
C ASP A 442 -2.23 -29.27 13.57
N PHE A 443 -1.33 -30.15 13.18
CA PHE A 443 -1.65 -31.51 12.78
C PHE A 443 -1.21 -32.54 13.84
N ASN A 444 -1.89 -33.68 13.85
CA ASN A 444 -1.47 -34.82 14.65
C ASN A 444 -0.46 -35.66 13.86
N ALA A 445 0.81 -35.63 14.29
CA ALA A 445 1.92 -36.32 13.64
C ALA A 445 1.65 -37.83 13.43
N SER A 446 1.16 -38.51 14.44
CA SER A 446 0.87 -39.95 14.34
C SER A 446 -0.23 -40.27 13.31
N LEU A 447 -1.23 -39.39 13.18
CA LEU A 447 -2.29 -39.55 12.19
C LEU A 447 -1.79 -39.24 10.78
N ALA A 448 -0.92 -38.23 10.66
CA ALA A 448 -0.28 -37.85 9.39
C ALA A 448 0.60 -39.00 8.88
N ASP A 449 1.41 -39.62 9.76
CA ASP A 449 2.24 -40.76 9.40
C ASP A 449 1.38 -41.97 8.98
N GLU A 450 0.32 -42.29 9.71
CA GLU A 450 -0.62 -43.35 9.34
C GLU A 450 -1.23 -43.11 7.95
N CYS A 451 -1.64 -41.88 7.66
CA CYS A 451 -2.19 -41.51 6.36
C CYS A 451 -1.15 -41.65 5.24
N LEU A 452 0.08 -41.22 5.48
CA LEU A 452 1.19 -41.33 4.54
C LEU A 452 1.58 -42.78 4.28
N GLU A 453 1.60 -43.61 5.32
CA GLU A 453 1.83 -45.05 5.17
C GLU A 453 0.74 -45.72 4.34
N LYS A 454 -0.55 -45.44 4.63
CA LYS A 454 -1.69 -45.96 3.85
C LYS A 454 -1.66 -45.48 2.39
N ALA A 455 -1.13 -44.31 2.13
CA ALA A 455 -0.90 -43.80 0.78
C ALA A 455 0.32 -44.42 0.06
N GLY A 456 1.07 -45.31 0.72
CA GLY A 456 2.26 -45.94 0.15
C GLY A 456 3.52 -45.08 0.22
N PHE A 457 3.55 -44.07 1.07
CA PHE A 457 4.66 -43.12 1.19
C PHE A 457 5.68 -43.52 2.29
N ALA A 458 5.46 -44.64 2.98
CA ALA A 458 6.24 -45.09 4.13
C ALA A 458 7.76 -45.14 3.88
N ASP A 459 8.18 -45.69 2.74
CA ASP A 459 9.61 -45.80 2.41
C ASP A 459 10.25 -44.46 2.15
N ARG A 460 9.53 -43.53 1.52
CA ARG A 460 10.01 -42.17 1.29
C ARG A 460 10.08 -41.38 2.60
N LEU A 461 9.08 -41.52 3.48
CA LEU A 461 9.06 -40.87 4.78
C LEU A 461 10.30 -41.22 5.62
N LYS A 462 10.73 -42.47 5.61
CA LYS A 462 11.94 -42.95 6.31
C LYS A 462 13.24 -42.28 5.77
N THR A 463 13.23 -41.82 4.54
CA THR A 463 14.39 -41.11 3.93
C THR A 463 14.44 -39.63 4.25
N LEU A 464 13.38 -39.06 4.83
CA LEU A 464 13.31 -37.66 5.23
C LEU A 464 13.84 -37.52 6.66
N GLU A 465 14.90 -36.73 6.86
CA GLU A 465 15.54 -36.56 8.17
C GLU A 465 14.61 -36.02 9.25
N LYS A 466 13.64 -35.19 8.85
CA LYS A 466 12.65 -34.58 9.76
C LYS A 466 11.24 -35.21 9.64
N GLY A 467 11.11 -36.33 8.93
CA GLY A 467 9.81 -37.00 8.73
C GLY A 467 8.74 -36.04 8.18
N GLU A 468 7.57 -36.03 8.82
CA GLU A 468 6.43 -35.17 8.49
C GLU A 468 6.68 -33.67 8.74
N GLU A 469 7.69 -33.33 9.55
CA GLU A 469 8.16 -31.96 9.80
C GLU A 469 9.05 -31.41 8.67
N THR A 470 9.32 -32.20 7.64
CA THR A 470 10.12 -31.77 6.49
C THR A 470 9.36 -30.74 5.67
N TYR A 471 9.96 -29.58 5.42
CA TYR A 471 9.43 -28.56 4.52
C TYR A 471 9.49 -29.03 3.07
N LEU A 472 8.39 -28.83 2.35
CA LEU A 472 8.35 -29.00 0.90
C LEU A 472 8.89 -27.72 0.25
N TYR A 473 9.79 -27.91 -0.72
CA TYR A 473 10.52 -26.84 -1.39
C TYR A 473 11.52 -26.08 -0.48
N LYS A 474 12.45 -25.35 -1.12
CA LYS A 474 13.53 -24.61 -0.45
C LYS A 474 13.27 -23.10 -0.33
N GLU A 475 12.03 -22.67 -0.50
CA GLU A 475 11.66 -21.25 -0.43
C GLU A 475 11.86 -20.67 0.96
N PHE A 476 11.53 -21.41 2.00
CA PHE A 476 11.57 -20.93 3.40
C PHE A 476 12.55 -21.68 4.28
N GLU A 477 12.94 -22.89 3.91
CA GLU A 477 13.86 -23.73 4.68
C GLU A 477 14.96 -24.29 3.77
N ARG A 478 16.24 -24.10 4.16
CA ARG A 478 17.38 -24.56 3.35
C ARG A 478 17.42 -26.08 3.17
N ASP A 479 16.92 -26.82 4.17
CA ASP A 479 16.87 -28.29 4.18
C ASP A 479 15.54 -28.83 3.62
N GLY A 480 14.74 -28.00 2.99
CA GLY A 480 13.53 -28.40 2.28
C GLY A 480 13.83 -29.36 1.11
N VAL A 481 12.88 -30.24 0.77
CA VAL A 481 13.00 -31.25 -0.31
C VAL A 481 12.25 -30.83 -1.56
#